data_dd414b04104b658c5ab8229060f26c24
#
_entry.id   dd414b04104b658c5ab8229060f26c24
#
_cell.length_a   1.000
_cell.length_b   1.000
_cell.length_c   1.000
_cell.angle_alpha   90.00
_cell.angle_beta   90.00
_cell.angle_gamma   90.00
#
_symmetry.space_group_name_H-M   'P 1'
#
loop_
_entity.id
_entity.type
_entity.pdbx_description
1 polymer ?
#
loop_
_entity_poly.entity_id
_entity_poly.type
_entity_poly.pdbx_seq_one_letter_code
_entity_poly.pdbx_strand_id
1 'polypeptide(L)'
;LTYLAMLRLPAVTRLLCAAVVGRLPTSMVALALTLTLRESGIGYRFIGLALAVLTVSQAVGGPALSRLIDRRGQTTVLSVSAPVSSLSIIAVAAAPDNRAVVLIGVALCGLATPPLEPCLRALWPGLVGEKNLQRAYSLDSVGQEVIFVTGPLLIALTVAVASPVVALVLTGVLCLAGTAVFASSPPSRQWRGAASNAGLLGPLRSPLLVLMLVGIAATVIPIGAVSIILVSYAEQTEVWGGASVLLGISAFGAFIGALINGRIAWKTPAATRIVVISACLGTAYLLVGTLAPVWMMAVIVFVAGFFLPPLLVIAFTLTDELAPTGTIVEAFAWLVTLFAVGSGIGAAVAGAVRDTAGTRAAALTVGGLAFLGVAVIAVFWIAHTSRVKVTVS
;
A
#
# COMPACT_ATOMS: atom_id res chain seq x y z
N LEU A 1 -9.05 -4.85 -23.76
CA LEU A 1 -8.14 -6.00 -23.52
C LEU A 1 -8.62 -6.80 -22.33
N THR A 2 -8.59 -8.14 -22.41
CA THR A 2 -8.77 -9.02 -21.24
C THR A 2 -7.48 -9.03 -20.40
N TYR A 3 -7.53 -9.50 -19.14
CA TYR A 3 -6.33 -9.68 -18.31
C TYR A 3 -5.26 -10.53 -19.01
N LEU A 4 -5.65 -11.64 -19.61
CA LEU A 4 -4.74 -12.51 -20.38
C LEU A 4 -4.14 -11.79 -21.58
N ALA A 5 -4.92 -10.96 -22.28
CA ALA A 5 -4.40 -10.19 -23.41
C ALA A 5 -3.39 -9.12 -22.96
N MET A 6 -3.61 -8.49 -21.79
CA MET A 6 -2.65 -7.57 -21.20
C MET A 6 -1.36 -8.27 -20.79
N LEU A 7 -1.46 -9.42 -20.15
CA LEU A 7 -0.30 -10.24 -19.75
C LEU A 7 0.46 -10.85 -20.96
N ARG A 8 -0.11 -10.88 -22.16
CA ARG A 8 0.61 -11.24 -23.39
C ARG A 8 1.46 -10.13 -23.98
N LEU A 9 1.29 -8.90 -23.49
CA LEU A 9 2.16 -7.77 -23.89
C LEU A 9 3.51 -7.91 -23.15
N PRO A 10 4.64 -8.14 -23.87
CA PRO A 10 5.93 -8.42 -23.21
C PRO A 10 6.39 -7.30 -22.25
N ALA A 11 6.10 -6.05 -22.59
CA ALA A 11 6.44 -4.90 -21.75
C ALA A 11 5.63 -4.91 -20.43
N VAL A 12 4.33 -5.25 -20.48
CA VAL A 12 3.45 -5.32 -19.31
C VAL A 12 3.90 -6.42 -18.37
N THR A 13 4.10 -7.63 -18.86
CA THR A 13 4.50 -8.79 -18.04
C THR A 13 5.86 -8.55 -17.40
N ARG A 14 6.84 -8.07 -18.18
CA ARG A 14 8.18 -7.76 -17.65
C ARG A 14 8.13 -6.72 -16.54
N LEU A 15 7.41 -5.62 -16.74
CA LEU A 15 7.28 -4.54 -15.75
C LEU A 15 6.51 -4.99 -14.51
N LEU A 16 5.41 -5.72 -14.69
CA LEU A 16 4.60 -6.22 -13.58
C LEU A 16 5.40 -7.23 -12.73
N CYS A 17 6.04 -8.23 -13.34
CA CYS A 17 6.88 -9.18 -12.62
C CYS A 17 8.05 -8.49 -11.91
N ALA A 18 8.73 -7.57 -12.58
CA ALA A 18 9.83 -6.81 -12.01
C ALA A 18 9.36 -5.94 -10.83
N ALA A 19 8.20 -5.29 -10.95
CA ALA A 19 7.60 -4.51 -9.88
C ALA A 19 7.18 -5.40 -8.70
N VAL A 20 6.57 -6.57 -8.94
CA VAL A 20 6.21 -7.51 -7.88
C VAL A 20 7.47 -7.96 -7.13
N VAL A 21 8.50 -8.44 -7.84
CA VAL A 21 9.76 -8.87 -7.22
C VAL A 21 10.43 -7.74 -6.44
N GLY A 22 10.53 -6.54 -7.01
CA GLY A 22 11.16 -5.38 -6.35
C GLY A 22 10.36 -4.81 -5.19
N ARG A 23 9.05 -5.12 -5.10
CA ARG A 23 8.14 -4.71 -4.01
C ARG A 23 7.99 -5.78 -2.93
N LEU A 24 8.37 -7.05 -3.16
CA LEU A 24 8.38 -8.09 -2.11
C LEU A 24 9.02 -7.61 -0.80
N PRO A 25 10.16 -6.88 -0.82
CA PRO A 25 10.76 -6.31 0.38
C PRO A 25 9.81 -5.52 1.29
N THR A 26 8.79 -4.88 0.74
CA THR A 26 7.84 -4.07 1.54
C THR A 26 7.04 -4.91 2.53
N SER A 27 6.75 -6.18 2.20
CA SER A 27 6.08 -7.14 3.09
C SER A 27 7.07 -8.01 3.89
N MET A 28 8.34 -8.04 3.50
CA MET A 28 9.36 -8.92 4.09
C MET A 28 10.19 -8.22 5.17
N VAL A 29 10.58 -6.95 4.93
CA VAL A 29 11.63 -6.27 5.70
C VAL A 29 11.35 -6.18 7.19
N ALA A 30 10.12 -5.88 7.59
CA ALA A 30 9.76 -5.74 8.99
C ALA A 30 9.91 -7.08 9.75
N LEU A 31 9.45 -8.17 9.15
CA LEU A 31 9.56 -9.50 9.74
C LEU A 31 11.00 -9.99 9.76
N ALA A 32 11.73 -9.89 8.63
CA ALA A 32 13.12 -10.31 8.53
C ALA A 32 14.01 -9.54 9.51
N LEU A 33 13.85 -8.21 9.59
CA LEU A 33 14.58 -7.36 10.54
C LEU A 33 14.30 -7.77 12.00
N THR A 34 13.02 -7.99 12.33
CA THR A 34 12.62 -8.41 13.68
C THR A 34 13.29 -9.72 14.07
N LEU A 35 13.24 -10.72 13.20
CA LEU A 35 13.82 -12.04 13.46
C LEU A 35 15.35 -11.96 13.58
N THR A 36 16.02 -11.23 12.67
CA THR A 36 17.48 -11.04 12.71
C THR A 36 17.94 -10.38 14.01
N LEU A 37 17.29 -9.28 14.41
CA LEU A 37 17.64 -8.57 15.65
C LEU A 37 17.32 -9.41 16.91
N ARG A 38 16.27 -10.23 16.86
CA ARG A 38 15.96 -11.16 17.97
C ARG A 38 16.99 -12.28 18.10
N GLU A 39 17.44 -12.85 16.99
CA GLU A 39 18.52 -13.84 16.97
C GLU A 39 19.81 -13.28 17.58
N SER A 40 20.13 -12.00 17.35
CA SER A 40 21.24 -11.26 17.95
C SER A 40 21.00 -10.83 19.42
N GLY A 41 19.92 -11.28 20.07
CA GLY A 41 19.64 -10.95 21.47
C GLY A 41 19.10 -9.53 21.72
N ILE A 42 18.78 -8.78 20.68
CA ILE A 42 18.26 -7.39 20.79
C ILE A 42 16.84 -7.39 21.35
N GLY A 43 16.59 -6.50 22.33
CA GLY A 43 15.30 -6.37 22.98
C GLY A 43 14.22 -5.73 22.09
N TYR A 44 12.95 -6.09 22.30
CA TYR A 44 11.80 -5.61 21.52
C TYR A 44 11.65 -4.08 21.47
N ARG A 45 12.06 -3.37 22.54
CA ARG A 45 12.04 -1.89 22.58
C ARG A 45 12.90 -1.28 21.47
N PHE A 46 14.09 -1.81 21.25
CA PHE A 46 14.97 -1.32 20.20
C PHE A 46 14.49 -1.76 18.81
N ILE A 47 13.95 -2.97 18.67
CA ILE A 47 13.35 -3.45 17.43
C ILE A 47 12.18 -2.55 17.02
N GLY A 48 11.30 -2.21 17.96
CA GLY A 48 10.20 -1.26 17.73
C GLY A 48 10.71 0.11 17.26
N LEU A 49 11.79 0.63 17.87
CA LEU A 49 12.43 1.87 17.42
C LEU A 49 12.97 1.74 15.99
N ALA A 50 13.65 0.67 15.66
CA ALA A 50 14.19 0.43 14.31
C ALA A 50 13.08 0.36 13.25
N LEU A 51 11.97 -0.34 13.54
CA LEU A 51 10.79 -0.40 12.68
C LEU A 51 10.11 0.97 12.52
N ALA A 52 10.01 1.75 13.60
CA ALA A 52 9.47 3.10 13.55
C ALA A 52 10.33 4.02 12.67
N VAL A 53 11.67 3.97 12.84
CA VAL A 53 12.61 4.72 11.99
C VAL A 53 12.47 4.32 10.54
N LEU A 54 12.40 3.02 10.22
CA LEU A 54 12.18 2.52 8.87
C LEU A 54 10.89 3.08 8.26
N THR A 55 9.78 2.98 8.99
CA THR A 55 8.46 3.42 8.51
C THR A 55 8.40 4.94 8.27
N VAL A 56 8.93 5.73 9.21
CA VAL A 56 8.99 7.19 9.06
C VAL A 56 9.88 7.57 7.89
N SER A 57 11.02 6.91 7.74
CA SER A 57 11.95 7.14 6.63
C SER A 57 11.31 6.80 5.28
N GLN A 58 10.54 5.72 5.18
CA GLN A 58 9.76 5.38 3.97
C GLN A 58 8.68 6.42 3.67
N ALA A 59 7.97 6.90 4.69
CA ALA A 59 6.93 7.92 4.53
C ALA A 59 7.48 9.25 3.97
N VAL A 60 8.72 9.60 4.35
CA VAL A 60 9.42 10.79 3.83
C VAL A 60 10.06 10.51 2.47
N GLY A 61 10.76 9.37 2.35
CA GLY A 61 11.52 9.00 1.16
C GLY A 61 10.65 8.76 -0.07
N GLY A 62 9.48 8.13 0.10
CA GLY A 62 8.57 7.80 -0.99
C GLY A 62 8.17 9.02 -1.83
N PRO A 63 7.52 10.05 -1.27
CA PRO A 63 7.18 11.27 -2.00
C PRO A 63 8.41 12.04 -2.53
N ALA A 64 9.51 12.08 -1.76
CA ALA A 64 10.73 12.78 -2.17
C ALA A 64 11.38 12.15 -3.40
N LEU A 65 11.54 10.81 -3.40
CA LEU A 65 12.07 10.08 -4.56
C LEU A 65 11.13 10.16 -5.76
N SER A 66 9.82 10.06 -5.53
CA SER A 66 8.81 10.14 -6.59
C SER A 66 8.82 11.51 -7.27
N ARG A 67 8.96 12.58 -6.49
CA ARG A 67 9.16 13.94 -7.02
C ARG A 67 10.45 14.07 -7.84
N LEU A 68 11.53 13.41 -7.38
CA LEU A 68 12.79 13.40 -8.12
C LEU A 68 12.64 12.62 -9.43
N ILE A 69 11.85 11.54 -9.44
CA ILE A 69 11.50 10.75 -10.62
C ILE A 69 10.73 11.61 -11.63
N ASP A 70 9.73 12.36 -11.18
CA ASP A 70 8.96 13.28 -12.06
C ASP A 70 9.86 14.29 -12.75
N ARG A 71 10.96 14.72 -12.11
CA ARG A 71 11.92 15.69 -12.67
C ARG A 71 13.03 15.09 -13.52
N ARG A 72 13.57 13.92 -13.11
CA ARG A 72 14.79 13.33 -13.70
C ARG A 72 14.53 12.04 -14.49
N GLY A 73 13.30 11.50 -14.42
CA GLY A 73 12.92 10.23 -15.03
C GLY A 73 13.16 9.04 -14.09
N GLN A 74 12.46 7.94 -14.39
CA GLN A 74 12.40 6.77 -13.52
C GLN A 74 13.77 6.09 -13.40
N THR A 75 14.40 5.74 -14.52
CA THR A 75 15.64 4.96 -14.53
C THR A 75 16.75 5.62 -13.71
N THR A 76 16.96 6.93 -13.85
CA THR A 76 18.04 7.65 -13.15
C THR A 76 17.91 7.56 -11.63
N VAL A 77 16.70 7.72 -11.11
CA VAL A 77 16.45 7.72 -9.66
C VAL A 77 16.45 6.29 -9.12
N LEU A 78 15.81 5.36 -9.83
CA LEU A 78 15.75 3.96 -9.43
C LEU A 78 17.12 3.28 -9.41
N SER A 79 18.02 3.63 -10.34
CA SER A 79 19.40 3.09 -10.40
C SER A 79 20.28 3.53 -9.23
N VAL A 80 19.90 4.58 -8.51
CA VAL A 80 20.62 5.04 -7.30
C VAL A 80 19.91 4.56 -6.04
N SER A 81 18.58 4.72 -5.99
CA SER A 81 17.81 4.41 -4.79
C SER A 81 17.83 2.92 -4.43
N ALA A 82 17.74 2.02 -5.43
CA ALA A 82 17.75 0.59 -5.16
C ALA A 82 19.07 0.09 -4.57
N PRO A 83 20.26 0.39 -5.12
CA PRO A 83 21.52 0.04 -4.48
C PRO A 83 21.65 0.61 -3.07
N VAL A 84 21.30 1.88 -2.84
CA VAL A 84 21.39 2.49 -1.51
C VAL A 84 20.49 1.75 -0.52
N SER A 85 19.23 1.51 -0.85
CA SER A 85 18.29 0.77 0.02
C SER A 85 18.77 -0.65 0.29
N SER A 86 19.18 -1.37 -0.76
CA SER A 86 19.61 -2.76 -0.66
C SER A 86 20.91 -2.92 0.13
N LEU A 87 21.93 -2.10 -0.14
CA LEU A 87 23.20 -2.16 0.58
C LEU A 87 23.03 -1.76 2.04
N SER A 88 22.15 -0.81 2.34
CA SER A 88 21.86 -0.40 3.71
C SER A 88 21.27 -1.53 4.53
N ILE A 89 20.30 -2.28 3.98
CA ILE A 89 19.70 -3.41 4.70
C ILE A 89 20.64 -4.61 4.79
N ILE A 90 21.50 -4.83 3.80
CA ILE A 90 22.56 -5.85 3.84
C ILE A 90 23.62 -5.47 4.90
N ALA A 91 23.97 -4.20 5.05
CA ALA A 91 24.86 -3.73 6.11
C ALA A 91 24.27 -3.99 7.51
N VAL A 92 22.95 -3.79 7.68
CA VAL A 92 22.25 -4.19 8.92
C VAL A 92 22.37 -5.69 9.17
N ALA A 93 22.19 -6.51 8.13
CA ALA A 93 22.33 -7.97 8.23
C ALA A 93 23.76 -8.42 8.61
N ALA A 94 24.78 -7.67 8.17
CA ALA A 94 26.18 -7.96 8.47
C ALA A 94 26.63 -7.55 9.89
N ALA A 95 25.94 -6.60 10.52
CA ALA A 95 26.29 -6.09 11.86
C ALA A 95 25.02 -5.83 12.71
N PRO A 96 24.19 -6.86 12.98
CA PRO A 96 22.91 -6.70 13.66
C PRO A 96 23.05 -6.28 15.12
N ASP A 97 24.20 -6.56 15.76
CA ASP A 97 24.50 -6.19 17.14
C ASP A 97 24.86 -4.71 17.30
N ASN A 98 25.28 -4.06 16.22
CA ASN A 98 25.67 -2.65 16.24
C ASN A 98 24.42 -1.75 16.06
N ARG A 99 23.93 -1.20 17.16
CA ARG A 99 22.74 -0.35 17.18
C ARG A 99 22.82 0.87 16.26
N ALA A 100 24.01 1.46 16.10
CA ALA A 100 24.19 2.62 15.22
C ALA A 100 24.07 2.19 13.74
N VAL A 101 24.69 1.07 13.34
CA VAL A 101 24.57 0.50 12.00
C VAL A 101 23.11 0.15 11.71
N VAL A 102 22.38 -0.44 12.66
CA VAL A 102 20.97 -0.77 12.50
C VAL A 102 20.14 0.48 12.27
N LEU A 103 20.24 1.51 13.13
CA LEU A 103 19.40 2.71 12.99
C LEU A 103 19.72 3.50 11.72
N ILE A 104 21.01 3.68 11.41
CA ILE A 104 21.42 4.38 10.17
C ILE A 104 21.02 3.54 8.94
N GLY A 105 21.23 2.23 8.99
CA GLY A 105 20.90 1.33 7.88
C GLY A 105 19.39 1.29 7.60
N VAL A 106 18.52 1.16 8.61
CA VAL A 106 17.07 1.18 8.39
C VAL A 106 16.57 2.55 7.93
N ALA A 107 17.18 3.65 8.44
CA ALA A 107 16.84 5.01 7.99
C ALA A 107 17.19 5.20 6.50
N LEU A 108 18.40 4.84 6.08
CA LEU A 108 18.82 4.91 4.69
C LEU A 108 18.02 3.96 3.79
N CYS A 109 17.77 2.74 4.26
CA CYS A 109 16.92 1.77 3.55
C CYS A 109 15.53 2.36 3.30
N GLY A 110 14.90 2.93 4.33
CA GLY A 110 13.57 3.53 4.22
C GLY A 110 13.54 4.76 3.30
N LEU A 111 14.46 5.71 3.50
CA LEU A 111 14.57 6.92 2.66
C LEU A 111 14.82 6.60 1.18
N ALA A 112 15.60 5.54 0.91
CA ALA A 112 15.98 5.14 -0.44
C ALA A 112 15.09 4.02 -1.01
N THR A 113 14.02 3.59 -0.33
CA THR A 113 13.11 2.55 -0.85
C THR A 113 12.57 2.95 -2.22
N PRO A 114 12.83 2.18 -3.30
CA PRO A 114 12.40 2.54 -4.64
C PRO A 114 10.88 2.60 -4.76
N PRO A 115 10.28 3.71 -5.23
CA PRO A 115 8.83 3.85 -5.34
C PRO A 115 8.30 3.15 -6.60
N LEU A 116 8.48 1.82 -6.70
CA LEU A 116 8.12 1.04 -7.89
C LEU A 116 6.62 1.04 -8.19
N GLU A 117 5.79 1.10 -7.14
CA GLU A 117 4.33 1.13 -7.28
C GLU A 117 3.85 2.41 -7.98
N PRO A 118 4.21 3.62 -7.52
CA PRO A 118 3.92 4.85 -8.25
C PRO A 118 4.51 4.87 -9.67
N CYS A 119 5.74 4.35 -9.85
CA CYS A 119 6.38 4.29 -11.16
C CYS A 119 5.60 3.41 -12.14
N LEU A 120 5.16 2.23 -11.72
CA LEU A 120 4.36 1.33 -12.55
C LEU A 120 3.03 1.97 -12.93
N ARG A 121 2.35 2.63 -11.97
CA ARG A 121 1.08 3.30 -12.20
C ARG A 121 1.21 4.43 -13.21
N ALA A 122 2.28 5.20 -13.15
CA ALA A 122 2.55 6.26 -14.12
C ALA A 122 2.82 5.74 -15.55
N LEU A 123 3.16 4.46 -15.71
CA LEU A 123 3.39 3.84 -17.02
C LEU A 123 2.09 3.26 -17.64
N TRP A 124 1.07 2.92 -16.84
CA TRP A 124 -0.13 2.23 -17.32
C TRP A 124 -0.83 2.95 -18.48
N PRO A 125 -1.04 4.29 -18.47
CA PRO A 125 -1.70 4.98 -19.58
C PRO A 125 -1.01 4.72 -20.92
N GLY A 126 0.31 4.81 -20.96
CA GLY A 126 1.12 4.56 -22.16
C GLY A 126 1.20 3.09 -22.60
N LEU A 127 1.01 2.14 -21.66
CA LEU A 127 1.12 0.70 -21.93
C LEU A 127 -0.18 0.09 -22.45
N VAL A 128 -1.33 0.49 -21.91
CA VAL A 128 -2.61 -0.17 -22.16
C VAL A 128 -3.68 0.76 -22.73
N GLY A 129 -3.42 2.07 -22.74
CA GLY A 129 -4.36 3.12 -23.14
C GLY A 129 -5.46 3.36 -22.10
N GLU A 130 -6.08 4.54 -22.13
CA GLU A 130 -7.03 5.01 -21.11
C GLU A 130 -8.21 4.06 -20.89
N LYS A 131 -8.76 3.46 -21.95
CA LYS A 131 -9.90 2.52 -21.87
C LYS A 131 -9.63 1.27 -21.02
N ASN A 132 -8.38 0.93 -20.76
CA ASN A 132 -7.99 -0.27 -20.04
C ASN A 132 -7.36 0.03 -18.66
N LEU A 133 -7.24 1.29 -18.25
CA LEU A 133 -6.59 1.70 -17.01
C LEU A 133 -7.19 1.03 -15.76
N GLN A 134 -8.52 0.96 -15.68
CA GLN A 134 -9.19 0.31 -14.55
C GLN A 134 -8.75 -1.16 -14.40
N ARG A 135 -8.60 -1.89 -15.52
CA ARG A 135 -8.12 -3.28 -15.50
C ARG A 135 -6.64 -3.36 -15.12
N ALA A 136 -5.84 -2.41 -15.58
CA ALA A 136 -4.42 -2.33 -15.23
C ALA A 136 -4.22 -2.09 -13.73
N TYR A 137 -4.95 -1.14 -13.14
CA TYR A 137 -4.94 -0.89 -11.70
C TYR A 137 -5.47 -2.06 -10.89
N SER A 138 -6.51 -2.76 -11.39
CA SER A 138 -6.99 -3.99 -10.74
C SER A 138 -5.94 -5.10 -10.79
N LEU A 139 -5.19 -5.21 -11.89
CA LEU A 139 -4.08 -6.18 -12.01
C LEU A 139 -2.92 -5.85 -11.05
N ASP A 140 -2.60 -4.56 -10.88
CA ASP A 140 -1.62 -4.10 -9.88
C ASP A 140 -2.07 -4.42 -8.45
N SER A 141 -3.37 -4.25 -8.15
CA SER A 141 -3.94 -4.64 -6.86
C SER A 141 -3.84 -6.15 -6.60
N VAL A 142 -4.09 -7.00 -7.59
CA VAL A 142 -3.83 -8.45 -7.47
C VAL A 142 -2.36 -8.72 -7.20
N GLY A 143 -1.45 -8.02 -7.88
CA GLY A 143 -0.01 -8.10 -7.62
C GLY A 143 0.34 -7.74 -6.17
N GLN A 144 -0.34 -6.75 -5.59
CA GLN A 144 -0.15 -6.36 -4.19
C GLN A 144 -0.54 -7.49 -3.23
N GLU A 145 -1.67 -8.18 -3.47
CA GLU A 145 -2.08 -9.33 -2.65
C GLU A 145 -1.07 -10.48 -2.74
N VAL A 146 -0.53 -10.74 -3.94
CA VAL A 146 0.55 -11.71 -4.13
C VAL A 146 1.77 -11.36 -3.29
N ILE A 147 2.18 -10.09 -3.23
CA ILE A 147 3.31 -9.61 -2.42
C ILE A 147 3.07 -9.87 -0.93
N PHE A 148 1.87 -9.55 -0.42
CA PHE A 148 1.56 -9.72 1.01
C PHE A 148 1.46 -11.18 1.44
N VAL A 149 1.06 -12.08 0.55
CA VAL A 149 1.03 -13.52 0.81
C VAL A 149 2.43 -14.13 0.66
N THR A 150 3.12 -13.83 -0.44
CA THR A 150 4.39 -14.48 -0.79
C THR A 150 5.54 -14.00 0.09
N GLY A 151 5.57 -12.72 0.49
CA GLY A 151 6.67 -12.17 1.28
C GLY A 151 6.90 -12.89 2.61
N PRO A 152 5.91 -12.98 3.51
CA PRO A 152 6.05 -13.73 4.77
C PRO A 152 6.38 -15.22 4.56
N LEU A 153 5.83 -15.85 3.53
CA LEU A 153 6.14 -17.24 3.19
C LEU A 153 7.60 -17.42 2.78
N LEU A 154 8.15 -16.51 1.97
CA LEU A 154 9.57 -16.51 1.62
C LEU A 154 10.46 -16.33 2.85
N ILE A 155 10.09 -15.45 3.77
CA ILE A 155 10.82 -15.30 5.03
C ILE A 155 10.77 -16.60 5.83
N ALA A 156 9.59 -17.18 6.05
CA ALA A 156 9.43 -18.42 6.79
C ALA A 156 10.26 -19.57 6.18
N LEU A 157 10.21 -19.73 4.85
CA LEU A 157 10.99 -20.71 4.13
C LEU A 157 12.50 -20.47 4.28
N THR A 158 12.94 -19.22 4.09
CA THR A 158 14.37 -18.89 4.16
C THR A 158 14.93 -19.08 5.57
N VAL A 159 14.16 -18.72 6.60
CA VAL A 159 14.54 -18.94 7.99
C VAL A 159 14.60 -20.44 8.32
N ALA A 160 13.65 -21.23 7.81
CA ALA A 160 13.62 -22.68 8.04
C ALA A 160 14.81 -23.43 7.42
N VAL A 161 15.30 -22.98 6.25
CA VAL A 161 16.40 -23.65 5.52
C VAL A 161 17.77 -23.01 5.73
N ALA A 162 17.83 -21.77 6.24
CA ALA A 162 19.07 -21.04 6.44
C ALA A 162 19.08 -20.26 7.76
N SER A 163 18.76 -18.94 7.72
CA SER A 163 18.73 -18.10 8.93
C SER A 163 17.94 -16.80 8.69
N PRO A 164 17.54 -16.08 9.77
CA PRO A 164 16.97 -14.73 9.68
C PRO A 164 17.87 -13.73 8.97
N VAL A 165 19.18 -13.82 9.17
CA VAL A 165 20.16 -12.95 8.48
C VAL A 165 20.10 -13.14 6.97
N VAL A 166 20.07 -14.40 6.49
CA VAL A 166 19.93 -14.71 5.06
C VAL A 166 18.59 -14.19 4.51
N ALA A 167 17.50 -14.28 5.28
CA ALA A 167 16.21 -13.72 4.89
C ALA A 167 16.26 -12.20 4.74
N LEU A 168 16.99 -11.50 5.62
CA LEU A 168 17.17 -10.05 5.52
C LEU A 168 18.04 -9.67 4.30
N VAL A 169 19.11 -10.41 4.01
CA VAL A 169 19.93 -10.24 2.80
C VAL A 169 19.09 -10.48 1.53
N LEU A 170 18.27 -11.55 1.52
CA LEU A 170 17.35 -11.85 0.41
C LEU A 170 16.41 -10.67 0.12
N THR A 171 15.93 -10.00 1.16
CA THR A 171 15.11 -8.79 1.04
C THR A 171 15.83 -7.70 0.23
N GLY A 172 17.10 -7.44 0.54
CA GLY A 172 17.93 -6.48 -0.21
C GLY A 172 18.19 -6.92 -1.66
N VAL A 173 18.47 -8.21 -1.87
CA VAL A 173 18.72 -8.75 -3.22
C VAL A 173 17.48 -8.65 -4.10
N LEU A 174 16.30 -8.98 -3.59
CA LEU A 174 15.03 -8.87 -4.33
C LEU A 174 14.70 -7.42 -4.69
N CYS A 175 14.94 -6.47 -3.77
CA CYS A 175 14.81 -5.04 -4.04
C CYS A 175 15.67 -4.63 -5.22
N LEU A 176 16.96 -4.96 -5.17
CA LEU A 176 17.94 -4.59 -6.22
C LEU A 176 17.59 -5.24 -7.56
N ALA A 177 17.38 -6.56 -7.57
CA ALA A 177 17.12 -7.33 -8.79
C ALA A 177 15.83 -6.88 -9.48
N GLY A 178 14.72 -6.81 -8.74
CA GLY A 178 13.43 -6.37 -9.28
C GLY A 178 13.48 -4.95 -9.81
N THR A 179 14.10 -4.03 -9.06
CA THR A 179 14.25 -2.63 -9.48
C THR A 179 15.16 -2.50 -10.71
N ALA A 180 16.25 -3.26 -10.78
CA ALA A 180 17.16 -3.24 -11.94
C ALA A 180 16.46 -3.70 -13.22
N VAL A 181 15.67 -4.79 -13.16
CA VAL A 181 14.87 -5.28 -14.28
C VAL A 181 13.80 -4.26 -14.68
N PHE A 182 13.13 -3.62 -13.70
CA PHE A 182 12.14 -2.58 -13.95
C PHE A 182 12.77 -1.37 -14.63
N ALA A 183 13.83 -0.80 -14.05
CA ALA A 183 14.52 0.39 -14.54
C ALA A 183 15.18 0.18 -15.91
N SER A 184 15.59 -1.05 -16.23
CA SER A 184 16.18 -1.40 -17.54
C SER A 184 15.14 -1.58 -18.65
N SER A 185 13.84 -1.62 -18.33
CA SER A 185 12.79 -1.80 -19.32
C SER A 185 12.62 -0.55 -20.21
N PRO A 186 12.34 -0.72 -21.52
CA PRO A 186 12.19 0.42 -22.43
C PRO A 186 11.14 1.46 -21.99
N PRO A 187 9.93 1.08 -21.50
CA PRO A 187 8.97 2.07 -21.04
C PRO A 187 9.48 2.92 -19.87
N SER A 188 10.19 2.32 -18.90
CA SER A 188 10.77 3.06 -17.77
C SER A 188 11.91 3.99 -18.22
N ARG A 189 12.75 3.54 -19.16
CA ARG A 189 13.84 4.36 -19.73
C ARG A 189 13.35 5.56 -20.52
N GLN A 190 12.27 5.38 -21.25
CA GLN A 190 11.69 6.42 -22.11
C GLN A 190 10.78 7.37 -21.33
N TRP A 191 10.29 6.93 -20.16
CA TRP A 191 9.38 7.74 -19.37
C TRP A 191 10.05 9.03 -18.89
N ARG A 192 9.37 10.13 -19.12
CA ARG A 192 9.74 11.46 -18.62
C ARG A 192 8.49 12.11 -18.05
N GLY A 193 8.61 12.65 -16.86
CA GLY A 193 7.58 13.55 -16.35
C GLY A 193 7.41 14.75 -17.27
N ALA A 194 6.19 15.22 -17.44
CA ALA A 194 5.97 16.47 -18.15
C ALA A 194 6.63 17.62 -17.39
N ALA A 195 7.08 18.66 -18.12
CA ALA A 195 7.65 19.84 -17.47
C ALA A 195 6.67 20.40 -16.43
N SER A 196 7.07 20.47 -15.18
CA SER A 196 6.23 20.88 -14.07
C SER A 196 6.69 22.19 -13.47
N ASN A 197 5.78 23.16 -13.43
CA ASN A 197 5.90 24.40 -12.66
C ASN A 197 5.24 24.27 -11.26
N ALA A 198 5.03 23.05 -10.76
CA ALA A 198 4.24 22.79 -9.56
C ALA A 198 4.86 23.33 -8.26
N GLY A 199 6.10 23.82 -8.29
CA GLY A 199 6.77 24.41 -7.12
C GLY A 199 6.99 23.41 -5.98
N LEU A 200 7.10 23.89 -4.74
CA LEU A 200 7.40 23.04 -3.58
C LEU A 200 6.25 22.13 -3.16
N LEU A 201 5.01 22.53 -3.38
CA LEU A 201 3.82 21.78 -2.99
C LEU A 201 3.46 20.64 -3.96
N GLY A 202 4.05 20.62 -5.17
CA GLY A 202 3.79 19.55 -6.14
C GLY A 202 2.29 19.28 -6.37
N PRO A 203 1.85 18.01 -6.27
CA PRO A 203 0.46 17.62 -6.47
C PRO A 203 -0.48 18.13 -5.37
N LEU A 204 0.05 18.48 -4.18
CA LEU A 204 -0.75 19.01 -3.06
C LEU A 204 -1.31 20.42 -3.33
N ARG A 205 -0.99 21.04 -4.46
CA ARG A 205 -1.65 22.27 -4.94
C ARG A 205 -3.08 22.02 -5.44
N SER A 206 -3.42 20.79 -5.80
CA SER A 206 -4.77 20.43 -6.21
C SER A 206 -5.64 20.20 -4.94
N PRO A 207 -6.54 21.12 -4.57
CA PRO A 207 -7.34 20.96 -3.36
C PRO A 207 -8.29 19.76 -3.44
N LEU A 208 -8.76 19.41 -4.63
CA LEU A 208 -9.58 18.22 -4.84
C LEU A 208 -8.77 16.94 -4.62
N LEU A 209 -7.53 16.89 -5.09
CA LEU A 209 -6.65 15.75 -4.83
C LEU A 209 -6.37 15.60 -3.33
N VAL A 210 -6.03 16.69 -2.64
CA VAL A 210 -5.78 16.66 -1.18
C VAL A 210 -7.02 16.19 -0.44
N LEU A 211 -8.19 16.70 -0.78
CA LEU A 211 -9.45 16.33 -0.13
C LEU A 211 -9.75 14.84 -0.32
N MET A 212 -9.55 14.31 -1.53
CA MET A 212 -9.67 12.87 -1.83
C MET A 212 -8.66 12.04 -1.02
N LEU A 213 -7.40 12.44 -1.01
CA LEU A 213 -6.33 11.72 -0.31
C LEU A 213 -6.59 11.66 1.20
N VAL A 214 -7.00 12.77 1.82
CA VAL A 214 -7.35 12.83 3.25
C VAL A 214 -8.57 11.96 3.53
N GLY A 215 -9.60 12.02 2.68
CA GLY A 215 -10.77 11.17 2.79
C GLY A 215 -10.45 9.68 2.72
N ILE A 216 -9.57 9.28 1.81
CA ILE A 216 -9.09 7.89 1.71
C ILE A 216 -8.29 7.50 2.96
N ALA A 217 -7.34 8.34 3.40
CA ALA A 217 -6.54 8.08 4.59
C ALA A 217 -7.42 7.81 5.82
N ALA A 218 -8.48 8.58 6.00
CA ALA A 218 -9.45 8.38 7.08
C ALA A 218 -10.30 7.13 6.88
N THR A 219 -10.74 6.83 5.65
CA THR A 219 -11.56 5.64 5.34
C THR A 219 -10.80 4.34 5.60
N VAL A 220 -9.47 4.33 5.43
CA VAL A 220 -8.62 3.13 5.58
C VAL A 220 -8.08 2.95 7.01
N ILE A 221 -8.42 3.81 7.95
CA ILE A 221 -8.03 3.68 9.37
C ILE A 221 -8.30 2.26 9.91
N PRO A 222 -9.48 1.63 9.70
CA PRO A 222 -9.75 0.30 10.22
C PRO A 222 -8.83 -0.81 9.69
N ILE A 223 -8.21 -0.61 8.54
CA ILE A 223 -7.32 -1.63 7.92
C ILE A 223 -6.13 -1.93 8.82
N GLY A 224 -5.51 -0.91 9.42
CA GLY A 224 -4.42 -1.12 10.37
C GLY A 224 -4.86 -1.72 11.70
N ALA A 225 -6.11 -1.47 12.07
CA ALA A 225 -6.70 -1.95 13.31
C ALA A 225 -7.17 -3.42 13.24
N VAL A 226 -7.52 -3.89 12.03
CA VAL A 226 -8.22 -5.18 11.85
C VAL A 226 -7.45 -6.36 12.43
N SER A 227 -6.13 -6.40 12.29
CA SER A 227 -5.31 -7.47 12.85
C SER A 227 -5.39 -7.53 14.38
N ILE A 228 -5.33 -6.38 15.05
CA ILE A 228 -5.43 -6.28 16.52
C ILE A 228 -6.81 -6.74 16.99
N ILE A 229 -7.86 -6.26 16.31
CA ILE A 229 -9.25 -6.56 16.65
C ILE A 229 -9.55 -8.04 16.44
N LEU A 230 -9.13 -8.63 15.31
CA LEU A 230 -9.38 -10.04 15.02
C LEU A 230 -8.56 -10.99 15.90
N VAL A 231 -7.34 -10.62 16.29
CA VAL A 231 -6.57 -11.40 17.29
C VAL A 231 -7.31 -11.40 18.61
N SER A 232 -7.71 -10.23 19.12
CA SER A 232 -8.44 -10.13 20.37
C SER A 232 -9.83 -10.80 20.33
N TYR A 233 -10.50 -10.78 19.19
CA TYR A 233 -11.76 -11.51 18.97
C TYR A 233 -11.53 -13.03 18.98
N ALA A 234 -10.50 -13.52 18.28
CA ALA A 234 -10.20 -14.94 18.19
C ALA A 234 -9.80 -15.55 19.54
N GLU A 235 -9.09 -14.78 20.39
CA GLU A 235 -8.76 -15.17 21.77
C GLU A 235 -10.03 -15.35 22.64
N GLN A 236 -11.07 -14.53 22.41
CA GLN A 236 -12.32 -14.56 23.19
C GLN A 236 -13.30 -15.63 22.71
N THR A 237 -13.21 -16.07 21.45
CA THR A 237 -14.20 -16.95 20.81
C THR A 237 -13.66 -18.30 20.39
N GLU A 238 -12.39 -18.61 20.74
CA GLU A 238 -11.70 -19.86 20.40
C GLU A 238 -11.84 -20.26 18.91
N VAL A 239 -11.66 -19.29 18.01
CA VAL A 239 -11.75 -19.53 16.56
C VAL A 239 -10.73 -20.58 16.13
N TRP A 240 -11.21 -21.63 15.45
CA TRP A 240 -10.31 -22.64 14.88
C TRP A 240 -9.30 -21.97 13.91
N GLY A 241 -8.00 -22.20 14.14
CA GLY A 241 -6.93 -21.53 13.39
C GLY A 241 -6.72 -20.06 13.75
N GLY A 242 -7.41 -19.55 14.80
CA GLY A 242 -7.20 -18.21 15.35
C GLY A 242 -7.55 -17.07 14.36
N ALA A 243 -6.99 -15.89 14.62
CA ALA A 243 -7.19 -14.70 13.78
C ALA A 243 -6.68 -14.89 12.33
N SER A 244 -5.71 -15.79 12.12
CA SER A 244 -5.10 -16.03 10.81
C SER A 244 -6.12 -16.51 9.78
N VAL A 245 -7.11 -17.32 10.19
CA VAL A 245 -8.19 -17.77 9.29
C VAL A 245 -9.06 -16.60 8.86
N LEU A 246 -9.46 -15.73 9.78
CA LEU A 246 -10.28 -14.56 9.48
C LEU A 246 -9.53 -13.54 8.60
N LEU A 247 -8.25 -13.31 8.86
CA LEU A 247 -7.39 -12.47 8.01
C LEU A 247 -7.21 -13.09 6.62
N GLY A 248 -7.05 -14.41 6.53
CA GLY A 248 -7.02 -15.13 5.27
C GLY A 248 -8.31 -15.00 4.46
N ILE A 249 -9.48 -15.07 5.13
CA ILE A 249 -10.79 -14.85 4.51
C ILE A 249 -10.91 -13.41 3.99
N SER A 250 -10.43 -12.42 4.77
CA SER A 250 -10.40 -11.02 4.32
C SER A 250 -9.51 -10.84 3.09
N ALA A 251 -8.31 -11.42 3.07
CA ALA A 251 -7.41 -11.39 1.92
C ALA A 251 -8.01 -12.08 0.69
N PHE A 252 -8.73 -13.20 0.89
CA PHE A 252 -9.46 -13.86 -0.19
C PHE A 252 -10.58 -12.97 -0.74
N GLY A 253 -11.31 -12.27 0.14
CA GLY A 253 -12.29 -11.23 -0.25
C GLY A 253 -11.65 -10.15 -1.12
N ALA A 254 -10.47 -9.64 -0.72
CA ALA A 254 -9.73 -8.62 -1.47
C ALA A 254 -9.31 -9.14 -2.86
N PHE A 255 -8.81 -10.37 -2.94
CA PHE A 255 -8.46 -10.99 -4.21
C PHE A 255 -9.67 -11.09 -5.16
N ILE A 256 -10.82 -11.55 -4.68
CA ILE A 256 -12.05 -11.63 -5.46
C ILE A 256 -12.54 -10.23 -5.86
N GLY A 257 -12.51 -9.27 -4.94
CA GLY A 257 -12.88 -7.87 -5.20
C GLY A 257 -12.04 -7.23 -6.31
N ALA A 258 -10.73 -7.44 -6.30
CA ALA A 258 -9.83 -6.97 -7.36
C ALA A 258 -10.18 -7.57 -8.73
N LEU A 259 -10.39 -8.89 -8.79
CA LEU A 259 -10.73 -9.59 -10.04
C LEU A 259 -12.07 -9.15 -10.62
N ILE A 260 -13.10 -9.05 -9.79
CA ILE A 260 -14.45 -8.66 -10.21
C ILE A 260 -14.46 -7.20 -10.66
N ASN A 261 -13.87 -6.29 -9.86
CA ASN A 261 -13.85 -4.87 -10.20
C ASN A 261 -13.23 -4.59 -11.58
N GLY A 262 -12.17 -5.29 -11.94
CA GLY A 262 -11.53 -5.10 -13.24
C GLY A 262 -12.31 -5.68 -14.44
N ARG A 263 -13.32 -6.53 -14.20
CA ARG A 263 -14.19 -7.08 -15.26
C ARG A 263 -15.42 -6.21 -15.53
N ILE A 264 -15.83 -5.42 -14.54
CA ILE A 264 -17.04 -4.59 -14.66
C ILE A 264 -16.73 -3.36 -15.50
N ALA A 265 -17.47 -3.16 -16.58
CA ALA A 265 -17.47 -1.91 -17.33
C ALA A 265 -18.41 -0.90 -16.65
N TRP A 266 -17.87 -0.14 -15.71
CA TRP A 266 -18.64 0.82 -14.95
C TRP A 266 -19.11 1.99 -15.82
N LYS A 267 -20.41 2.23 -15.81
CA LYS A 267 -21.03 3.41 -16.45
C LYS A 267 -21.07 4.63 -15.52
N THR A 268 -20.96 4.39 -14.21
CA THR A 268 -21.01 5.43 -13.18
C THR A 268 -19.66 6.13 -13.05
N PRO A 269 -19.62 7.47 -12.94
CA PRO A 269 -18.39 8.23 -12.75
C PRO A 269 -17.58 7.77 -11.52
N ALA A 270 -16.24 7.80 -11.61
CA ALA A 270 -15.33 7.40 -10.54
C ALA A 270 -15.61 8.16 -9.23
N ALA A 271 -15.86 9.47 -9.30
CA ALA A 271 -16.20 10.31 -8.15
C ALA A 271 -17.47 9.88 -7.41
N THR A 272 -18.45 9.29 -8.07
CA THR A 272 -19.66 8.76 -7.39
C THR A 272 -19.38 7.39 -6.80
N ARG A 273 -18.64 6.54 -7.50
CA ARG A 273 -18.30 5.20 -7.04
C ARG A 273 -17.45 5.21 -5.77
N ILE A 274 -16.52 6.16 -5.63
CA ILE A 274 -15.66 6.23 -4.46
C ILE A 274 -16.47 6.46 -3.18
N VAL A 275 -17.52 7.27 -3.21
CA VAL A 275 -18.41 7.51 -2.06
C VAL A 275 -19.12 6.22 -1.64
N VAL A 276 -19.72 5.52 -2.61
CA VAL A 276 -20.48 4.28 -2.34
C VAL A 276 -19.56 3.19 -1.79
N ILE A 277 -18.40 2.98 -2.42
CA ILE A 277 -17.47 1.92 -2.02
C ILE A 277 -16.84 2.24 -0.67
N SER A 278 -16.50 3.51 -0.39
CA SER A 278 -16.04 3.93 0.93
C SER A 278 -17.08 3.71 2.02
N ALA A 279 -18.35 4.00 1.73
CA ALA A 279 -19.46 3.75 2.66
C ALA A 279 -19.65 2.24 2.92
N CYS A 280 -19.60 1.41 1.89
CA CYS A 280 -19.66 -0.06 2.03
C CYS A 280 -18.49 -0.59 2.87
N LEU A 281 -17.27 -0.12 2.62
CA LEU A 281 -16.09 -0.50 3.38
C LEU A 281 -16.20 -0.06 4.84
N GLY A 282 -16.56 1.20 5.09
CA GLY A 282 -16.77 1.74 6.45
C GLY A 282 -17.85 0.97 7.21
N THR A 283 -18.95 0.63 6.55
CA THR A 283 -20.03 -0.18 7.14
C THR A 283 -19.53 -1.58 7.50
N ALA A 284 -18.81 -2.25 6.61
CA ALA A 284 -18.24 -3.57 6.88
C ALA A 284 -17.34 -3.55 8.11
N TYR A 285 -16.43 -2.55 8.22
CA TYR A 285 -15.58 -2.41 9.40
C TYR A 285 -16.34 -2.01 10.67
N LEU A 286 -17.39 -1.25 10.57
CA LEU A 286 -18.25 -0.94 11.73
C LEU A 286 -18.95 -2.21 12.25
N LEU A 287 -19.41 -3.08 11.33
CA LEU A 287 -20.02 -4.37 11.66
C LEU A 287 -19.05 -5.34 12.35
N VAL A 288 -17.74 -5.23 12.17
CA VAL A 288 -16.75 -5.97 12.98
C VAL A 288 -16.96 -5.71 14.48
N GLY A 289 -17.35 -4.48 14.85
CA GLY A 289 -17.64 -4.10 16.24
C GLY A 289 -18.88 -4.77 16.85
N THR A 290 -19.69 -5.48 16.07
CA THR A 290 -20.80 -6.29 16.62
C THR A 290 -20.31 -7.51 17.39
N LEU A 291 -19.06 -7.95 17.14
CA LEU A 291 -18.47 -9.19 17.64
C LEU A 291 -19.41 -10.39 17.43
N ALA A 292 -19.95 -10.45 16.21
CA ALA A 292 -20.92 -11.45 15.79
C ALA A 292 -20.34 -12.88 15.89
N PRO A 293 -21.18 -13.95 15.84
CA PRO A 293 -20.68 -15.32 15.78
C PRO A 293 -19.68 -15.54 14.65
N VAL A 294 -18.75 -16.50 14.83
CA VAL A 294 -17.57 -16.71 13.96
C VAL A 294 -17.92 -16.79 12.48
N TRP A 295 -19.00 -17.50 12.11
CA TRP A 295 -19.43 -17.61 10.71
C TRP A 295 -19.86 -16.25 10.11
N MET A 296 -20.56 -15.41 10.91
CA MET A 296 -20.97 -14.09 10.49
C MET A 296 -19.77 -13.13 10.44
N MET A 297 -18.86 -13.22 11.40
CA MET A 297 -17.60 -12.48 11.39
C MET A 297 -16.78 -12.81 10.12
N ALA A 298 -16.72 -14.08 9.71
CA ALA A 298 -16.07 -14.49 8.46
C ALA A 298 -16.69 -13.80 7.23
N VAL A 299 -18.02 -13.69 7.17
CA VAL A 299 -18.71 -12.95 6.09
C VAL A 299 -18.39 -11.46 6.16
N ILE A 300 -18.43 -10.85 7.34
CA ILE A 300 -18.14 -9.42 7.52
C ILE A 300 -16.72 -9.09 7.06
N VAL A 301 -15.69 -9.87 7.48
CA VAL A 301 -14.31 -9.59 7.09
C VAL A 301 -14.05 -9.91 5.62
N PHE A 302 -14.73 -10.89 5.03
CA PHE A 302 -14.73 -11.13 3.59
C PHE A 302 -15.24 -9.91 2.82
N VAL A 303 -16.38 -9.35 3.23
CA VAL A 303 -17.00 -8.16 2.61
C VAL A 303 -16.08 -6.94 2.78
N ALA A 304 -15.48 -6.75 3.96
CA ALA A 304 -14.52 -5.68 4.19
C ALA A 304 -13.31 -5.81 3.25
N GLY A 305 -12.73 -7.01 3.14
CA GLY A 305 -11.66 -7.29 2.18
C GLY A 305 -12.07 -6.99 0.75
N PHE A 306 -13.27 -7.47 0.33
CA PHE A 306 -13.78 -7.32 -1.04
C PHE A 306 -13.85 -5.87 -1.52
N PHE A 307 -14.23 -4.92 -0.67
CA PHE A 307 -14.37 -3.51 -1.08
C PHE A 307 -13.05 -2.72 -1.10
N LEU A 308 -11.99 -3.21 -0.49
CA LEU A 308 -10.71 -2.49 -0.42
C LEU A 308 -10.05 -2.29 -1.80
N PRO A 309 -9.82 -3.34 -2.63
CA PRO A 309 -9.21 -3.14 -3.95
C PRO A 309 -10.04 -2.26 -4.90
N PRO A 310 -11.38 -2.39 -4.99
CA PRO A 310 -12.20 -1.43 -5.72
C PRO A 310 -12.00 0.02 -5.29
N LEU A 311 -11.88 0.29 -3.98
CA LEU A 311 -11.59 1.63 -3.46
C LEU A 311 -10.25 2.14 -3.99
N LEU A 312 -9.20 1.32 -3.90
CA LEU A 312 -7.86 1.69 -4.36
C LEU A 312 -7.81 1.92 -5.87
N VAL A 313 -8.45 1.08 -6.67
CA VAL A 313 -8.51 1.26 -8.14
C VAL A 313 -9.15 2.58 -8.51
N ILE A 314 -10.25 2.97 -7.83
CA ILE A 314 -10.89 4.26 -8.07
C ILE A 314 -9.99 5.41 -7.59
N ALA A 315 -9.33 5.25 -6.45
CA ALA A 315 -8.38 6.22 -5.95
C ALA A 315 -7.22 6.45 -6.94
N PHE A 316 -6.70 5.38 -7.56
CA PHE A 316 -5.67 5.49 -8.59
C PHE A 316 -6.17 6.23 -9.82
N THR A 317 -7.39 5.91 -10.29
CA THR A 317 -8.01 6.58 -11.44
C THR A 317 -8.19 8.08 -11.18
N LEU A 318 -8.73 8.45 -10.02
CA LEU A 318 -8.93 9.85 -9.64
C LEU A 318 -7.60 10.58 -9.38
N THR A 319 -6.59 9.89 -8.89
CA THR A 319 -5.24 10.48 -8.73
C THR A 319 -4.66 10.84 -10.09
N ASP A 320 -4.80 9.97 -11.09
CA ASP A 320 -4.36 10.21 -12.46
C ASP A 320 -5.08 11.44 -13.08
N GLU A 321 -6.40 11.55 -12.86
CA GLU A 321 -7.23 12.65 -13.37
C GLU A 321 -6.97 14.01 -12.67
N LEU A 322 -6.66 13.98 -11.36
CA LEU A 322 -6.58 15.20 -10.52
C LEU A 322 -5.14 15.71 -10.32
N ALA A 323 -4.14 14.89 -10.62
CA ALA A 323 -2.74 15.27 -10.47
C ALA A 323 -2.35 16.39 -11.46
N PRO A 324 -1.75 17.49 -10.98
CA PRO A 324 -1.21 18.51 -11.88
C PRO A 324 -0.15 17.93 -12.82
N THR A 325 -0.08 18.46 -14.03
CA THR A 325 0.88 18.03 -15.04
C THR A 325 2.31 17.97 -14.48
N GLY A 326 3.01 16.86 -14.72
CA GLY A 326 4.40 16.65 -14.28
C GLY A 326 4.55 16.31 -12.78
N THR A 327 3.48 15.90 -12.09
CA THR A 327 3.54 15.47 -10.67
C THR A 327 2.88 14.12 -10.43
N ILE A 328 2.72 13.31 -11.47
CA ILE A 328 1.91 12.08 -11.42
C ILE A 328 2.50 11.02 -10.48
N VAL A 329 3.81 10.79 -10.51
CA VAL A 329 4.47 9.79 -9.65
C VAL A 329 4.45 10.25 -8.19
N GLU A 330 4.67 11.55 -7.95
CA GLU A 330 4.56 12.14 -6.62
C GLU A 330 3.12 12.04 -6.07
N ALA A 331 2.10 12.25 -6.91
CA ALA A 331 0.69 12.12 -6.51
C ALA A 331 0.34 10.68 -6.09
N PHE A 332 0.78 9.68 -6.84
CA PHE A 332 0.62 8.28 -6.45
C PHE A 332 1.39 7.93 -5.17
N ALA A 333 2.59 8.49 -4.99
CA ALA A 333 3.35 8.28 -3.76
C ALA A 333 2.65 8.88 -2.53
N TRP A 334 2.04 10.06 -2.66
CA TRP A 334 1.22 10.63 -1.60
C TRP A 334 0.02 9.77 -1.25
N LEU A 335 -0.65 9.16 -2.25
CA LEU A 335 -1.75 8.22 -1.99
C LEU A 335 -1.28 7.02 -1.16
N VAL A 336 -0.15 6.41 -1.53
CA VAL A 336 0.43 5.27 -0.79
C VAL A 336 0.85 5.69 0.62
N THR A 337 1.50 6.85 0.76
CA THR A 337 1.93 7.36 2.06
C THR A 337 0.76 7.65 2.99
N LEU A 338 -0.29 8.31 2.50
CA LEU A 338 -1.46 8.64 3.31
C LEU A 338 -2.31 7.40 3.63
N PHE A 339 -2.33 6.40 2.75
CA PHE A 339 -2.87 5.08 3.08
C PHE A 339 -2.13 4.44 4.27
N ALA A 340 -0.79 4.45 4.24
CA ALA A 340 0.03 3.91 5.33
C ALA A 340 -0.16 4.69 6.63
N VAL A 341 -0.25 6.02 6.57
CA VAL A 341 -0.52 6.89 7.73
C VAL A 341 -1.89 6.57 8.32
N GLY A 342 -2.94 6.48 7.51
CA GLY A 342 -4.29 6.13 7.95
C GLY A 342 -4.32 4.77 8.65
N SER A 343 -3.71 3.76 8.03
CA SER A 343 -3.57 2.42 8.61
C SER A 343 -2.78 2.44 9.93
N GLY A 344 -1.68 3.19 10.00
CA GLY A 344 -0.87 3.35 11.22
C GLY A 344 -1.66 3.99 12.37
N ILE A 345 -2.44 5.04 12.08
CA ILE A 345 -3.36 5.67 13.05
C ILE A 345 -4.37 4.63 13.56
N GLY A 346 -4.92 3.82 12.66
CA GLY A 346 -5.87 2.77 13.01
C GLY A 346 -5.29 1.75 13.99
N ALA A 347 -4.09 1.27 13.74
CA ALA A 347 -3.40 0.34 14.63
C ALA A 347 -3.16 0.96 16.02
N ALA A 348 -2.69 2.22 16.07
CA ALA A 348 -2.43 2.93 17.31
C ALA A 348 -3.72 3.16 18.12
N VAL A 349 -4.79 3.63 17.47
CA VAL A 349 -6.11 3.86 18.11
C VAL A 349 -6.69 2.56 18.60
N ALA A 350 -6.67 1.50 17.77
CA ALA A 350 -7.22 0.19 18.17
C ALA A 350 -6.47 -0.39 19.37
N GLY A 351 -5.14 -0.31 19.39
CA GLY A 351 -4.34 -0.77 20.52
C GLY A 351 -4.70 -0.02 21.83
N ALA A 352 -4.69 1.31 21.79
CA ALA A 352 -4.98 2.13 22.94
C ALA A 352 -6.42 1.93 23.48
N VAL A 353 -7.43 1.90 22.60
CA VAL A 353 -8.83 1.73 22.99
C VAL A 353 -9.10 0.31 23.46
N ARG A 354 -8.48 -0.70 22.82
CA ARG A 354 -8.63 -2.10 23.25
C ARG A 354 -8.17 -2.32 24.67
N ASP A 355 -7.05 -1.74 25.07
CA ASP A 355 -6.45 -1.91 26.41
C ASP A 355 -7.28 -1.21 27.51
N THR A 356 -8.02 -0.15 27.17
CA THR A 356 -8.81 0.62 28.13
C THR A 356 -10.30 0.27 28.14
N ALA A 357 -10.88 -0.01 26.97
CA ALA A 357 -12.34 -0.17 26.81
C ALA A 357 -12.75 -1.48 26.09
N GLY A 358 -11.77 -2.34 25.75
CA GLY A 358 -12.01 -3.66 25.18
C GLY A 358 -12.18 -3.67 23.66
N THR A 359 -12.25 -4.88 23.10
CA THR A 359 -12.26 -5.17 21.66
C THR A 359 -13.41 -4.50 20.92
N ARG A 360 -14.63 -4.54 21.49
CA ARG A 360 -15.83 -3.95 20.88
C ARG A 360 -15.70 -2.44 20.72
N ALA A 361 -15.24 -1.75 21.78
CA ALA A 361 -15.03 -0.31 21.74
C ALA A 361 -13.96 0.08 20.70
N ALA A 362 -12.86 -0.66 20.64
CA ALA A 362 -11.81 -0.44 19.64
C ALA A 362 -12.36 -0.57 18.21
N ALA A 363 -13.11 -1.64 17.90
CA ALA A 363 -13.68 -1.87 16.58
C ALA A 363 -14.70 -0.78 16.19
N LEU A 364 -15.59 -0.40 17.10
CA LEU A 364 -16.58 0.66 16.86
C LEU A 364 -15.91 2.03 16.69
N THR A 365 -14.85 2.33 17.45
CA THR A 365 -14.10 3.59 17.31
C THR A 365 -13.44 3.70 15.95
N VAL A 366 -12.70 2.69 15.49
CA VAL A 366 -12.03 2.76 14.20
C VAL A 366 -13.02 2.68 13.03
N GLY A 367 -14.10 1.89 13.16
CA GLY A 367 -15.20 1.86 12.20
C GLY A 367 -15.91 3.21 12.09
N GLY A 368 -16.14 3.88 13.22
CA GLY A 368 -16.70 5.24 13.27
C GLY A 368 -15.78 6.27 12.61
N LEU A 369 -14.45 6.19 12.84
CA LEU A 369 -13.47 7.06 12.19
C LEU A 369 -13.47 6.89 10.66
N ALA A 370 -13.73 5.69 10.13
CA ALA A 370 -13.88 5.50 8.69
C ALA A 370 -15.02 6.35 8.09
N PHE A 371 -16.11 6.58 8.82
CA PHE A 371 -17.20 7.43 8.36
C PHE A 371 -16.84 8.91 8.30
N LEU A 372 -15.86 9.39 9.07
CA LEU A 372 -15.27 10.72 8.85
C LEU A 372 -14.61 10.78 7.46
N GLY A 373 -13.91 9.71 7.07
CA GLY A 373 -13.36 9.58 5.73
C GLY A 373 -14.44 9.60 4.64
N VAL A 374 -15.53 8.86 4.84
CA VAL A 374 -16.70 8.86 3.94
C VAL A 374 -17.30 10.26 3.81
N ALA A 375 -17.43 11.00 4.92
CA ALA A 375 -17.92 12.38 4.90
C ALA A 375 -16.99 13.31 4.10
N VAL A 376 -15.67 13.21 4.29
CA VAL A 376 -14.69 13.97 3.52
C VAL A 376 -14.76 13.62 2.03
N ILE A 377 -14.92 12.34 1.68
CA ILE A 377 -15.09 11.87 0.30
C ILE A 377 -16.43 12.39 -0.30
N ALA A 378 -17.49 12.48 0.50
CA ALA A 378 -18.73 13.07 0.05
C ALA A 378 -18.59 14.57 -0.27
N VAL A 379 -17.85 15.32 0.56
CA VAL A 379 -17.50 16.72 0.28
C VAL A 379 -16.67 16.84 -1.01
N PHE A 380 -15.69 15.93 -1.19
CA PHE A 380 -14.93 15.84 -2.43
C PHE A 380 -15.85 15.63 -3.63
N TRP A 381 -16.80 14.68 -3.55
CA TRP A 381 -17.75 14.40 -4.62
C TRP A 381 -18.59 15.62 -5.01
N ILE A 382 -19.14 16.34 -4.02
CA ILE A 382 -19.90 17.57 -4.23
C ILE A 382 -19.04 18.62 -4.94
N ALA A 383 -17.83 18.87 -4.45
CA ALA A 383 -16.92 19.86 -5.02
C ALA A 383 -16.48 19.50 -6.45
N HIS A 384 -16.23 18.22 -6.71
CA HIS A 384 -15.82 17.72 -8.03
C HIS A 384 -16.96 17.84 -9.05
N THR A 385 -18.16 17.38 -8.70
CA THR A 385 -19.34 17.42 -9.60
C THR A 385 -19.80 18.84 -9.90
N SER A 386 -19.65 19.77 -8.95
CA SER A 386 -19.94 21.20 -9.18
C SER A 386 -19.00 21.83 -10.20
N ARG A 387 -17.70 21.49 -10.18
CA ARG A 387 -16.73 21.99 -11.19
C ARG A 387 -17.02 21.46 -12.57
N VAL A 388 -17.34 20.18 -12.73
CA VAL A 388 -17.66 19.57 -14.02
C VAL A 388 -18.88 20.24 -14.67
N LYS A 389 -19.90 20.61 -13.90
CA LYS A 389 -21.09 21.32 -14.43
C LYS A 389 -20.75 22.71 -14.96
N VAL A 390 -19.85 23.44 -14.28
CA VAL A 390 -19.45 24.81 -14.69
C VAL A 390 -18.60 24.82 -15.96
N THR A 391 -17.85 23.75 -16.23
CA THR A 391 -17.02 23.65 -17.45
C THR A 391 -17.79 23.21 -18.69
N VAL A 392 -19.01 22.69 -18.54
CA VAL A 392 -19.87 22.19 -19.64
C VAL A 392 -20.96 23.22 -19.99
N SER A 393 -21.20 24.21 -19.13
CA SER A 393 -22.08 25.36 -19.35
C SER A 393 -21.32 26.54 -19.99
#